data_1bda550e815f7d8cae3a055c6d0c1fe1
#
_entry.id   1bda550e815f7d8cae3a055c6d0c1fe1
#
_cell.length_a   1.000
_cell.length_b   1.000
_cell.length_c   1.000
_cell.angle_alpha   90.00
_cell.angle_beta   90.00
_cell.angle_gamma   90.00
#
_symmetry.space_group_name_H-M   'P 1'
#
loop_
_entity.id
_entity.type
_entity.pdbx_description
1 polymer ?
#
loop_
_entity_poly.entity_id
_entity_poly.type
_entity_poly.pdbx_seq_one_letter_code
_entity_poly.pdbx_strand_id
1 'polypeptide(L)'
;MRAWRLDLALAPTDQLPRNPSGNEPVPLKLILAKKAYSSWSLRPWILLAQLKIPFEEVIIPMDQPETRAGMLKYAPTGKCPSLQDGKIAIWESLAIIEYLAEAYPEKTVWPKGKAARAHARSLASEMHAGFVALRQTCPTNFRRPVKAIALSDEVRGDVARIEAAWAHARATFGRGGAFLFGRFSAADAMFAPVVNRLHVYDVSVSTQTRAYMEAIMALPAWKAWIADARAEPWRIERYDAI
;
A
#
# COMPACT_ATOMS: atom_id res chain seq x y z
N MET A 1 12.04 -20.76 -15.20
CA MET A 1 11.16 -19.61 -14.92
C MET A 1 9.73 -20.12 -14.89
N ARG A 2 9.13 -20.22 -13.72
CA ARG A 2 7.70 -20.57 -13.59
C ARG A 2 6.94 -19.27 -13.45
N ALA A 3 6.11 -18.97 -14.46
CA ALA A 3 5.11 -17.91 -14.37
C ALA A 3 4.05 -18.35 -13.35
N TRP A 4 3.97 -17.65 -12.25
CA TRP A 4 2.90 -17.81 -11.26
C TRP A 4 1.66 -17.09 -11.82
N ARG A 5 0.75 -17.84 -12.41
CA ARG A 5 -0.61 -17.38 -12.70
C ARG A 5 -1.44 -17.58 -11.43
N LEU A 6 -1.83 -16.49 -10.78
CA LEU A 6 -3.02 -16.51 -9.95
C LEU A 6 -4.22 -16.49 -10.90
N ASP A 7 -5.00 -17.57 -10.93
CA ASP A 7 -6.34 -17.61 -11.52
C ASP A 7 -7.29 -16.77 -10.64
N LEU A 8 -7.07 -15.44 -10.65
CA LEU A 8 -8.15 -14.52 -10.39
C LEU A 8 -8.95 -14.47 -11.68
N ALA A 9 -10.18 -14.98 -11.65
CA ALA A 9 -11.13 -14.91 -12.77
C ALA A 9 -11.05 -13.50 -13.35
N LEU A 10 -10.47 -13.39 -14.54
CA LEU A 10 -10.34 -12.14 -15.29
C LEU A 10 -11.76 -11.59 -15.47
N ALA A 11 -11.99 -10.39 -14.96
CA ALA A 11 -13.16 -9.64 -15.34
C ALA A 11 -13.20 -9.52 -16.88
N PRO A 12 -14.37 -9.53 -17.52
CA PRO A 12 -14.47 -9.42 -18.96
C PRO A 12 -13.66 -8.21 -19.43
N THR A 13 -12.89 -8.37 -20.48
CA THR A 13 -12.01 -7.35 -21.12
C THR A 13 -12.76 -6.10 -21.57
N ASP A 14 -14.07 -6.09 -21.50
CA ASP A 14 -14.97 -4.98 -21.91
C ASP A 14 -15.00 -3.79 -20.95
N GLN A 15 -14.33 -3.87 -19.77
CA GLN A 15 -14.33 -2.83 -18.73
C GLN A 15 -13.02 -2.03 -18.61
N LEU A 16 -12.06 -2.27 -19.47
CA LEU A 16 -10.83 -1.47 -19.49
C LEU A 16 -11.07 -0.16 -20.26
N PRO A 17 -10.61 0.99 -19.77
CA PRO A 17 -10.71 2.23 -20.52
C PRO A 17 -9.97 2.05 -21.86
N ARG A 18 -10.66 2.33 -22.96
CA ARG A 18 -10.09 2.23 -24.31
C ARG A 18 -9.01 3.28 -24.46
N ASN A 19 -7.81 2.83 -24.78
CA ASN A 19 -6.75 3.72 -25.23
C ASN A 19 -7.24 4.49 -26.48
N PRO A 20 -7.06 5.83 -26.57
CA PRO A 20 -7.49 6.63 -27.72
C PRO A 20 -6.95 6.15 -29.06
N SER A 21 -5.95 5.28 -29.07
CA SER A 21 -5.30 4.73 -30.30
C SER A 21 -5.92 3.45 -30.85
N GLY A 22 -7.03 2.92 -30.27
CA GLY A 22 -7.76 1.76 -30.84
C GLY A 22 -7.07 0.41 -30.72
N ASN A 23 -5.91 0.31 -30.06
CA ASN A 23 -5.24 -0.95 -29.77
C ASN A 23 -5.80 -1.62 -28.52
N GLU A 24 -5.70 -2.96 -28.42
CA GLU A 24 -6.06 -3.70 -27.23
C GLU A 24 -5.45 -3.06 -25.98
N PRO A 25 -6.19 -2.96 -24.86
CA PRO A 25 -5.69 -2.33 -23.66
C PRO A 25 -4.49 -3.12 -23.14
N VAL A 26 -3.32 -2.49 -23.12
CA VAL A 26 -2.14 -3.06 -22.47
C VAL A 26 -2.38 -3.05 -20.97
N PRO A 27 -2.33 -4.21 -20.29
CA PRO A 27 -2.57 -4.23 -18.85
C PRO A 27 -1.54 -3.38 -18.09
N LEU A 28 -2.01 -2.70 -17.03
CA LEU A 28 -1.10 -2.02 -16.10
C LEU A 28 -0.08 -3.02 -15.57
N LYS A 29 1.20 -2.63 -15.46
CA LYS A 29 2.23 -3.43 -14.79
C LYS A 29 2.72 -2.72 -13.55
N LEU A 30 2.51 -3.33 -12.39
CA LEU A 30 3.00 -2.82 -11.13
C LEU A 30 4.30 -3.53 -10.74
N ILE A 31 5.38 -2.77 -10.70
CA ILE A 31 6.71 -3.26 -10.33
C ILE A 31 6.87 -3.12 -8.83
N LEU A 32 7.13 -4.24 -8.18
CA LEU A 32 7.16 -4.41 -6.74
C LEU A 32 8.53 -4.91 -6.28
N ALA A 33 8.84 -4.64 -5.02
CA ALA A 33 9.85 -5.39 -4.28
C ALA A 33 9.24 -6.57 -3.54
N LYS A 34 10.05 -7.30 -2.74
CA LYS A 34 9.59 -8.41 -1.87
C LYS A 34 8.37 -7.98 -1.04
N LYS A 35 7.24 -8.66 -1.20
CA LYS A 35 5.98 -8.35 -0.49
C LYS A 35 6.13 -8.45 1.03
N ALA A 36 6.97 -9.37 1.51
CA ALA A 36 7.18 -9.56 2.95
C ALA A 36 7.71 -8.30 3.66
N TYR A 37 8.48 -7.44 2.98
CA TYR A 37 9.20 -6.34 3.61
C TYR A 37 8.92 -4.96 2.99
N SER A 38 8.30 -4.88 1.80
CA SER A 38 8.14 -3.62 1.10
C SER A 38 6.86 -2.89 1.45
N SER A 39 6.95 -1.96 2.40
CA SER A 39 5.85 -1.06 2.73
C SER A 39 5.44 -0.14 1.57
N TRP A 40 6.39 0.25 0.73
CA TRP A 40 6.15 1.13 -0.39
C TRP A 40 5.37 0.45 -1.50
N SER A 41 5.70 -0.82 -1.81
CA SER A 41 4.99 -1.65 -2.79
C SER A 41 3.55 -1.97 -2.39
N LEU A 42 3.30 -2.19 -1.09
CA LEU A 42 1.96 -2.49 -0.59
C LEU A 42 0.94 -1.39 -0.93
N ARG A 43 1.33 -0.10 -0.85
CA ARG A 43 0.41 1.02 -0.98
C ARG A 43 -0.36 1.04 -2.30
N PRO A 44 0.29 1.12 -3.48
CA PRO A 44 -0.44 1.07 -4.73
C PRO A 44 -1.04 -0.31 -5.00
N TRP A 45 -0.38 -1.39 -4.53
CA TRP A 45 -0.88 -2.74 -4.73
C TRP A 45 -2.24 -2.98 -4.05
N ILE A 46 -2.35 -2.63 -2.76
CA ILE A 46 -3.60 -2.83 -2.01
C ILE A 46 -4.73 -1.94 -2.56
N LEU A 47 -4.40 -0.76 -3.08
CA LEU A 47 -5.36 0.12 -3.74
C LEU A 47 -5.91 -0.54 -5.00
N LEU A 48 -5.05 -0.97 -5.92
CA LEU A 48 -5.41 -1.63 -7.16
C LEU A 48 -6.25 -2.89 -6.89
N ALA A 49 -5.77 -3.76 -6.01
CA ALA A 49 -6.43 -5.01 -5.68
C ALA A 49 -7.81 -4.78 -5.03
N GLN A 50 -7.91 -3.87 -4.05
CA GLN A 50 -9.16 -3.60 -3.34
C GLN A 50 -10.19 -2.90 -4.22
N LEU A 51 -9.77 -2.01 -5.12
CA LEU A 51 -10.66 -1.34 -6.07
C LEU A 51 -10.94 -2.19 -7.34
N LYS A 52 -10.35 -3.37 -7.42
CA LYS A 52 -10.49 -4.28 -8.57
C LYS A 52 -10.10 -3.62 -9.89
N ILE A 53 -8.99 -2.91 -9.89
CA ILE A 53 -8.34 -2.38 -11.08
C ILE A 53 -7.38 -3.47 -11.57
N PRO A 54 -7.53 -3.99 -12.80
CA PRO A 54 -6.68 -5.07 -13.31
C PRO A 54 -5.23 -4.62 -13.49
N PHE A 55 -4.28 -5.45 -13.10
CA PHE A 55 -2.84 -5.21 -13.30
C PHE A 55 -2.04 -6.52 -13.26
N GLU A 56 -0.86 -6.49 -13.87
CA GLU A 56 0.16 -7.53 -13.77
C GLU A 56 1.20 -7.15 -12.72
N GLU A 57 1.74 -8.13 -12.02
CA GLU A 57 2.82 -7.94 -11.05
C GLU A 57 4.18 -8.31 -11.64
N VAL A 58 5.16 -7.43 -11.41
CA VAL A 58 6.57 -7.73 -11.69
C VAL A 58 7.34 -7.59 -10.38
N ILE A 59 7.76 -8.71 -9.80
CA ILE A 59 8.51 -8.72 -8.53
C ILE A 59 10.01 -8.69 -8.83
N ILE A 60 10.70 -7.66 -8.29
CA ILE A 60 12.15 -7.55 -8.32
C ILE A 60 12.66 -7.69 -6.89
N PRO A 61 13.31 -8.81 -6.54
CA PRO A 61 13.79 -9.05 -5.19
C PRO A 61 14.79 -7.96 -4.74
N MET A 62 14.60 -7.42 -3.52
CA MET A 62 15.57 -6.52 -2.88
C MET A 62 16.80 -7.28 -2.41
N ASP A 63 17.88 -6.53 -2.15
CA ASP A 63 19.14 -7.06 -1.60
C ASP A 63 19.74 -8.19 -2.45
N GLN A 64 19.69 -8.02 -3.77
CA GLN A 64 20.39 -8.84 -4.76
C GLN A 64 21.28 -7.94 -5.62
N PRO A 65 22.39 -8.44 -6.16
CA PRO A 65 23.28 -7.65 -7.04
C PRO A 65 22.53 -7.00 -8.22
N GLU A 66 21.52 -7.68 -8.78
CA GLU A 66 20.76 -7.25 -9.94
C GLU A 66 19.56 -6.35 -9.60
N THR A 67 19.24 -6.15 -8.33
CA THR A 67 18.05 -5.40 -7.88
C THR A 67 17.95 -4.03 -8.56
N ARG A 68 19.03 -3.23 -8.45
CA ARG A 68 19.03 -1.87 -8.99
C ARG A 68 18.91 -1.87 -10.52
N ALA A 69 19.64 -2.72 -11.21
CA ALA A 69 19.59 -2.84 -12.67
C ALA A 69 18.21 -3.31 -13.15
N GLY A 70 17.59 -4.23 -12.41
CA GLY A 70 16.22 -4.68 -12.67
C GLY A 70 15.20 -3.55 -12.55
N MET A 71 15.28 -2.74 -11.49
CA MET A 71 14.36 -1.62 -11.25
C MET A 71 14.57 -0.48 -12.25
N LEU A 72 15.80 -0.20 -12.66
CA LEU A 72 16.11 0.84 -13.67
C LEU A 72 15.48 0.58 -15.03
N LYS A 73 15.09 -0.65 -15.35
CA LYS A 73 14.34 -0.97 -16.57
C LYS A 73 12.93 -0.37 -16.59
N TYR A 74 12.39 -0.02 -15.41
CA TYR A 74 11.01 0.44 -15.24
C TYR A 74 10.89 1.85 -14.67
N ALA A 75 11.89 2.34 -13.94
CA ALA A 75 11.86 3.68 -13.38
C ALA A 75 13.28 4.26 -13.26
N PRO A 76 13.47 5.56 -13.55
CA PRO A 76 14.79 6.20 -13.54
C PRO A 76 15.43 6.25 -12.15
N THR A 77 14.64 6.12 -11.09
CA THR A 77 15.12 6.11 -9.70
C THR A 77 15.82 4.81 -9.31
N GLY A 78 15.59 3.70 -10.05
CA GLY A 78 16.03 2.37 -9.65
C GLY A 78 15.43 1.92 -8.32
N LYS A 79 14.20 2.36 -8.02
CA LYS A 79 13.43 2.03 -6.80
C LYS A 79 12.05 1.51 -7.17
N CYS A 80 11.39 0.87 -6.23
CA CYS A 80 10.00 0.44 -6.32
C CYS A 80 9.14 1.09 -5.20
N PRO A 81 7.81 1.21 -5.42
CA PRO A 81 7.08 0.74 -6.60
C PRO A 81 7.25 1.64 -7.81
N SER A 82 6.99 1.07 -8.99
CA SER A 82 6.70 1.83 -10.19
C SER A 82 5.56 1.18 -10.96
N LEU A 83 4.82 1.98 -11.74
CA LEU A 83 3.70 1.55 -12.56
C LEU A 83 4.03 1.81 -14.04
N GLN A 84 3.73 0.87 -14.89
CA GLN A 84 3.78 1.03 -16.35
C GLN A 84 2.36 1.00 -16.90
N ASP A 85 1.99 2.00 -17.69
CA ASP A 85 0.78 2.03 -18.49
C ASP A 85 1.16 2.29 -19.93
N GLY A 86 1.26 1.22 -20.73
CA GLY A 86 1.82 1.29 -22.06
C GLY A 86 3.26 1.87 -22.04
N LYS A 87 3.43 3.07 -22.58
CA LYS A 87 4.72 3.79 -22.62
C LYS A 87 4.92 4.75 -21.45
N ILE A 88 3.91 4.94 -20.61
CA ILE A 88 3.97 5.84 -19.46
C ILE A 88 4.59 5.10 -18.28
N ALA A 89 5.64 5.66 -17.70
CA ALA A 89 6.26 5.16 -16.48
C ALA A 89 5.98 6.12 -15.32
N ILE A 90 5.39 5.62 -14.25
CA ILE A 90 5.09 6.38 -13.04
C ILE A 90 5.83 5.73 -11.87
N TRP A 91 6.47 6.54 -11.05
CA TRP A 91 7.17 6.08 -9.85
C TRP A 91 6.77 6.95 -8.65
N GLU A 92 7.11 6.53 -7.43
CA GLU A 92 6.61 7.00 -6.14
C GLU A 92 5.17 6.58 -5.86
N SER A 93 4.95 5.96 -4.71
CA SER A 93 3.66 5.35 -4.37
C SER A 93 2.49 6.35 -4.40
N LEU A 94 2.72 7.60 -3.99
CA LEU A 94 1.69 8.63 -3.99
C LEU A 94 1.38 9.13 -5.41
N ALA A 95 2.42 9.30 -6.26
CA ALA A 95 2.23 9.67 -7.66
C ALA A 95 1.47 8.59 -8.44
N ILE A 96 1.76 7.30 -8.18
CA ILE A 96 1.01 6.18 -8.75
C ILE A 96 -0.47 6.27 -8.34
N ILE A 97 -0.76 6.55 -7.06
CA ILE A 97 -2.13 6.68 -6.55
C ILE A 97 -2.86 7.87 -7.23
N GLU A 98 -2.20 9.01 -7.40
CA GLU A 98 -2.80 10.15 -8.11
C GLU A 98 -3.06 9.84 -9.59
N TYR A 99 -2.10 9.19 -10.27
CA TYR A 99 -2.30 8.72 -11.64
C TYR A 99 -3.53 7.81 -11.77
N LEU A 100 -3.67 6.84 -10.86
CA LEU A 100 -4.82 5.93 -10.83
C LEU A 100 -6.14 6.68 -10.57
N ALA A 101 -6.12 7.75 -9.77
CA ALA A 101 -7.31 8.55 -9.51
C ALA A 101 -7.81 9.31 -10.76
N GLU A 102 -6.89 9.70 -11.64
CA GLU A 102 -7.21 10.33 -12.93
C GLU A 102 -7.61 9.30 -14.00
N ALA A 103 -6.87 8.19 -14.06
CA ALA A 103 -7.10 7.15 -15.06
C ALA A 103 -8.39 6.35 -14.81
N TYR A 104 -8.84 6.24 -13.55
CA TYR A 104 -10.01 5.47 -13.13
C TYR A 104 -10.97 6.30 -12.26
N PRO A 105 -11.57 7.38 -12.79
CA PRO A 105 -12.39 8.31 -12.01
C PRO A 105 -13.63 7.65 -11.40
N GLU A 106 -14.13 6.56 -11.99
CA GLU A 106 -15.27 5.79 -11.47
C GLU A 106 -14.93 4.98 -10.21
N LYS A 107 -13.66 4.69 -9.96
CA LYS A 107 -13.22 3.83 -8.83
C LYS A 107 -13.19 4.53 -7.47
N THR A 108 -13.43 5.82 -7.43
CA THR A 108 -13.44 6.59 -6.17
C THR A 108 -12.16 6.38 -5.33
N VAL A 109 -11.00 6.56 -5.96
CA VAL A 109 -9.68 6.45 -5.29
C VAL A 109 -9.58 7.40 -4.09
N TRP A 110 -10.07 8.63 -4.24
CA TRP A 110 -10.17 9.64 -3.18
C TRP A 110 -11.62 9.90 -2.76
N PRO A 111 -11.88 10.39 -1.54
CA PRO A 111 -13.22 10.82 -1.13
C PRO A 111 -13.81 11.88 -2.08
N LYS A 112 -15.11 11.78 -2.38
CA LYS A 112 -15.77 12.70 -3.34
C LYS A 112 -15.89 14.13 -2.83
N GLY A 113 -16.14 14.33 -1.52
CA GLY A 113 -16.28 15.65 -0.92
C GLY A 113 -14.98 16.45 -0.96
N LYS A 114 -15.02 17.74 -1.36
CA LYS A 114 -13.83 18.60 -1.49
C LYS A 114 -12.99 18.64 -0.21
N ALA A 115 -13.60 18.89 0.95
CA ALA A 115 -12.92 18.96 2.24
C ALA A 115 -12.33 17.59 2.63
N ALA A 116 -13.11 16.51 2.51
CA ALA A 116 -12.66 15.16 2.80
C ALA A 116 -11.48 14.75 1.90
N ARG A 117 -11.56 15.07 0.61
CA ARG A 117 -10.48 14.78 -0.35
C ARG A 117 -9.20 15.54 -0.07
N ALA A 118 -9.30 16.84 0.28
CA ALA A 118 -8.16 17.64 0.68
C ALA A 118 -7.50 17.07 1.94
N HIS A 119 -8.30 16.72 2.96
CA HIS A 119 -7.80 16.12 4.18
C HIS A 119 -7.15 14.74 3.95
N ALA A 120 -7.77 13.89 3.11
CA ALA A 120 -7.23 12.58 2.75
C ALA A 120 -5.85 12.68 2.07
N ARG A 121 -5.68 13.65 1.15
CA ARG A 121 -4.39 13.92 0.50
C ARG A 121 -3.35 14.46 1.49
N SER A 122 -3.74 15.33 2.42
CA SER A 122 -2.84 15.83 3.47
C SER A 122 -2.32 14.68 4.34
N LEU A 123 -3.21 13.81 4.81
CA LEU A 123 -2.83 12.61 5.59
C LEU A 123 -1.92 11.66 4.80
N ALA A 124 -2.23 11.44 3.52
CA ALA A 124 -1.43 10.59 2.65
C ALA A 124 -0.02 11.16 2.45
N SER A 125 0.11 12.47 2.26
CA SER A 125 1.39 13.17 2.14
C SER A 125 2.18 13.16 3.45
N GLU A 126 1.52 13.38 4.59
CA GLU A 126 2.13 13.28 5.92
C GLU A 126 2.69 11.87 6.15
N MET A 127 1.92 10.81 5.79
CA MET A 127 2.42 9.43 5.88
C MET A 127 3.55 9.16 4.91
N HIS A 128 3.55 9.76 3.73
CA HIS A 128 4.62 9.60 2.74
C HIS A 128 5.94 10.15 3.26
N ALA A 129 5.94 11.34 3.83
CA ALA A 129 7.14 12.08 4.24
C ALA A 129 7.56 11.85 5.70
N GLY A 130 6.61 11.52 6.59
CA GLY A 130 6.81 11.55 8.05
C GLY A 130 6.96 10.18 8.72
N PHE A 131 6.82 10.21 10.06
CA PHE A 131 6.83 9.05 10.96
C PHE A 131 8.11 8.23 10.86
N VAL A 132 9.25 8.94 10.85
CA VAL A 132 10.58 8.34 10.62
C VAL A 132 10.97 7.42 11.77
N ALA A 133 10.72 7.82 13.02
CA ALA A 133 11.04 7.02 14.19
C ALA A 133 10.29 5.68 14.18
N LEU A 134 8.99 5.70 13.96
CA LEU A 134 8.18 4.48 13.82
C LEU A 134 8.67 3.58 12.68
N ARG A 135 9.02 4.16 11.54
CA ARG A 135 9.43 3.40 10.34
C ARG A 135 10.79 2.73 10.50
N GLN A 136 11.71 3.36 11.23
CA GLN A 136 13.05 2.84 11.50
C GLN A 136 13.02 1.77 12.60
N THR A 137 12.32 2.04 13.69
CA THR A 137 12.25 1.12 14.84
C THR A 137 11.38 -0.10 14.59
N CYS A 138 10.28 0.09 13.84
CA CYS A 138 9.31 -0.96 13.49
C CYS A 138 9.29 -1.20 11.97
N PRO A 139 10.32 -1.80 11.34
CA PRO A 139 10.32 -2.05 9.91
C PRO A 139 9.14 -2.97 9.52
N THR A 140 8.63 -2.79 8.30
CA THR A 140 7.55 -3.66 7.80
C THR A 140 8.07 -5.08 7.63
N ASN A 141 7.38 -6.03 8.27
CA ASN A 141 7.64 -7.45 8.10
C ASN A 141 6.33 -8.24 8.26
N PHE A 142 5.79 -8.75 7.15
CA PHE A 142 4.55 -9.53 7.13
C PHE A 142 4.72 -10.98 7.57
N ARG A 143 5.95 -11.39 7.88
CA ARG A 143 6.29 -12.73 8.40
C ARG A 143 6.56 -12.73 9.89
N ARG A 144 6.78 -11.54 10.47
CA ARG A 144 7.11 -11.39 11.88
C ARG A 144 5.95 -11.91 12.74
N PRO A 145 6.21 -12.78 13.75
CA PRO A 145 5.22 -13.09 14.76
C PRO A 145 4.87 -11.83 15.55
N VAL A 146 3.65 -11.76 16.06
CA VAL A 146 3.24 -10.65 16.94
C VAL A 146 4.03 -10.72 18.23
N LYS A 147 4.87 -9.70 18.47
CA LYS A 147 5.72 -9.63 19.67
C LYS A 147 6.09 -8.18 19.95
N ALA A 148 5.79 -7.71 21.15
CA ALA A 148 6.13 -6.36 21.59
C ALA A 148 7.66 -6.12 21.61
N ILE A 149 8.03 -4.86 21.39
CA ILE A 149 9.39 -4.33 21.58
C ILE A 149 9.34 -3.08 22.44
N ALA A 150 10.48 -2.69 23.01
CA ALA A 150 10.61 -1.40 23.68
C ALA A 150 10.53 -0.26 22.65
N LEU A 151 9.70 0.73 22.90
CA LEU A 151 9.53 1.89 22.04
C LEU A 151 10.14 3.12 22.70
N SER A 152 10.84 3.94 21.93
CA SER A 152 11.31 5.26 22.38
C SER A 152 10.18 6.27 22.46
N ASP A 153 10.42 7.43 23.07
CA ASP A 153 9.42 8.50 23.16
C ASP A 153 9.07 9.09 21.79
N GLU A 154 10.06 9.14 20.88
CA GLU A 154 9.83 9.59 19.50
C GLU A 154 8.88 8.65 18.75
N VAL A 155 9.02 7.33 18.93
CA VAL A 155 8.10 6.35 18.34
C VAL A 155 6.71 6.48 18.95
N ARG A 156 6.62 6.66 20.27
CA ARG A 156 5.34 6.92 20.94
C ARG A 156 4.68 8.20 20.44
N GLY A 157 5.48 9.26 20.21
CA GLY A 157 5.02 10.51 19.59
C GLY A 157 4.46 10.30 18.17
N ASP A 158 5.16 9.54 17.31
CA ASP A 158 4.68 9.17 15.97
C ASP A 158 3.33 8.41 16.06
N VAL A 159 3.23 7.43 16.96
CA VAL A 159 1.99 6.64 17.16
C VAL A 159 0.85 7.53 17.63
N ALA A 160 1.06 8.38 18.64
CA ALA A 160 0.04 9.30 19.14
C ALA A 160 -0.46 10.25 18.05
N ARG A 161 0.44 10.79 17.20
CA ARG A 161 0.07 11.64 16.06
C ARG A 161 -0.78 10.87 15.05
N ILE A 162 -0.43 9.63 14.74
CA ILE A 162 -1.19 8.76 13.83
C ILE A 162 -2.59 8.49 14.41
N GLU A 163 -2.69 8.13 15.68
CA GLU A 163 -3.98 7.88 16.34
C GLU A 163 -4.88 9.11 16.32
N ALA A 164 -4.33 10.28 16.66
CA ALA A 164 -5.06 11.54 16.60
C ALA A 164 -5.55 11.86 15.19
N ALA A 165 -4.71 11.64 14.16
CA ALA A 165 -5.04 11.85 12.76
C ALA A 165 -6.17 10.93 12.28
N TRP A 166 -6.10 9.64 12.63
CA TRP A 166 -7.12 8.66 12.28
C TRP A 166 -8.44 8.94 13.01
N ALA A 167 -8.38 9.25 14.31
CA ALA A 167 -9.56 9.59 15.09
C ALA A 167 -10.27 10.82 14.52
N HIS A 168 -9.52 11.89 14.19
CA HIS A 168 -10.08 13.10 13.59
C HIS A 168 -10.72 12.83 12.22
N ALA A 169 -10.01 12.11 11.34
CA ALA A 169 -10.54 11.80 10.00
C ALA A 169 -11.85 10.99 10.09
N ARG A 170 -11.89 9.97 10.95
CA ARG A 170 -13.07 9.14 11.16
C ARG A 170 -14.23 9.90 11.79
N ALA A 171 -13.97 10.73 12.79
CA ALA A 171 -15.01 11.54 13.45
C ALA A 171 -15.61 12.56 12.47
N THR A 172 -14.78 13.22 11.67
CA THR A 172 -15.22 14.32 10.81
C THR A 172 -15.79 13.82 9.48
N PHE A 173 -15.20 12.79 8.88
CA PHE A 173 -15.52 12.37 7.52
C PHE A 173 -15.97 10.92 7.38
N GLY A 174 -15.78 10.09 8.42
CA GLY A 174 -15.99 8.65 8.37
C GLY A 174 -17.46 8.22 8.36
N ARG A 175 -18.39 9.07 8.82
CA ARG A 175 -19.84 8.80 8.84
C ARG A 175 -20.20 7.43 9.41
N GLY A 176 -19.47 6.98 10.47
CA GLY A 176 -19.67 5.67 11.10
C GLY A 176 -19.14 4.47 10.31
N GLY A 177 -18.52 4.67 9.15
CA GLY A 177 -17.89 3.60 8.39
C GLY A 177 -16.58 3.09 8.99
N ALA A 178 -16.11 1.94 8.52
CA ALA A 178 -14.95 1.25 9.09
C ALA A 178 -13.60 1.92 8.76
N PHE A 179 -13.54 2.70 7.69
CA PHE A 179 -12.31 3.31 7.16
C PHE A 179 -12.20 4.79 7.49
N LEU A 180 -11.03 5.41 7.23
CA LEU A 180 -10.74 6.80 7.61
C LEU A 180 -11.77 7.80 7.06
N PHE A 181 -12.27 7.56 5.86
CA PHE A 181 -13.27 8.39 5.19
C PHE A 181 -14.58 7.63 4.92
N GLY A 182 -14.90 6.66 5.79
CA GLY A 182 -16.08 5.82 5.74
C GLY A 182 -15.95 4.60 4.83
N ARG A 183 -15.46 4.78 3.61
CA ARG A 183 -15.11 3.72 2.65
C ARG A 183 -13.61 3.66 2.45
N PHE A 184 -13.11 2.47 2.06
CA PHE A 184 -11.70 2.31 1.70
C PHE A 184 -11.31 3.28 0.57
N SER A 185 -10.17 3.93 0.74
CA SER A 185 -9.64 4.96 -0.14
C SER A 185 -8.12 4.92 -0.19
N ALA A 186 -7.53 5.79 -1.00
CA ALA A 186 -6.09 5.98 -1.07
C ALA A 186 -5.44 6.31 0.29
N ALA A 187 -6.14 7.05 1.18
CA ALA A 187 -5.63 7.32 2.52
C ALA A 187 -5.41 6.02 3.31
N ASP A 188 -6.36 5.09 3.24
CA ASP A 188 -6.26 3.78 3.90
C ASP A 188 -5.13 2.95 3.31
N ALA A 189 -4.97 2.96 1.99
CA ALA A 189 -3.86 2.30 1.29
C ALA A 189 -2.50 2.85 1.73
N MET A 190 -2.36 4.17 1.90
CA MET A 190 -1.14 4.81 2.38
C MET A 190 -0.80 4.43 3.81
N PHE A 191 -1.80 4.23 4.68
CA PHE A 191 -1.61 3.82 6.06
C PHE A 191 -1.59 2.28 6.27
N ALA A 192 -1.91 1.46 5.28
CA ALA A 192 -1.89 0.01 5.40
C ALA A 192 -0.57 -0.56 5.97
N PRO A 193 0.64 -0.09 5.57
CA PRO A 193 1.88 -0.53 6.19
C PRO A 193 2.01 -0.17 7.68
N VAL A 194 1.38 0.91 8.13
CA VAL A 194 1.35 1.30 9.55
C VAL A 194 0.56 0.29 10.35
N VAL A 195 -0.58 -0.17 9.82
CA VAL A 195 -1.38 -1.24 10.44
C VAL A 195 -0.52 -2.50 10.67
N ASN A 196 0.28 -2.92 9.69
CA ASN A 196 1.23 -4.02 9.89
C ASN A 196 2.20 -3.75 11.04
N ARG A 197 2.82 -2.57 11.06
CA ARG A 197 3.79 -2.18 12.10
C ARG A 197 3.16 -2.22 13.49
N LEU A 198 2.03 -1.55 13.68
CA LEU A 198 1.34 -1.52 14.97
C LEU A 198 0.90 -2.92 15.42
N HIS A 199 0.49 -3.77 14.47
CA HIS A 199 0.07 -5.14 14.75
C HIS A 199 1.23 -6.06 15.13
N VAL A 200 2.25 -6.20 14.28
CA VAL A 200 3.30 -7.19 14.49
C VAL A 200 4.27 -6.82 15.62
N TYR A 201 4.36 -5.54 15.97
CA TYR A 201 5.14 -5.06 17.12
C TYR A 201 4.31 -4.91 18.39
N ASP A 202 3.06 -5.36 18.36
CA ASP A 202 2.10 -5.34 19.49
C ASP A 202 2.04 -3.98 20.18
N VAL A 203 1.98 -2.92 19.36
CA VAL A 203 1.92 -1.55 19.86
C VAL A 203 0.59 -1.30 20.54
N SER A 204 0.64 -0.82 21.78
CA SER A 204 -0.57 -0.42 22.52
C SER A 204 -1.24 0.76 21.83
N VAL A 205 -2.50 0.61 21.49
CA VAL A 205 -3.32 1.61 20.79
C VAL A 205 -4.73 1.65 21.38
N SER A 206 -5.44 2.75 21.14
CA SER A 206 -6.84 2.92 21.55
C SER A 206 -7.76 1.87 20.90
N THR A 207 -8.90 1.59 21.54
CA THR A 207 -9.93 0.70 20.98
C THR A 207 -10.40 1.16 19.60
N GLN A 208 -10.50 2.47 19.37
CA GLN A 208 -10.90 3.03 18.09
C GLN A 208 -9.87 2.77 16.98
N THR A 209 -8.60 2.91 17.31
CA THR A 209 -7.48 2.59 16.40
C THR A 209 -7.45 1.10 16.10
N ARG A 210 -7.63 0.25 17.11
CA ARG A 210 -7.68 -1.21 16.92
C ARG A 210 -8.80 -1.63 15.99
N ALA A 211 -10.00 -1.09 16.16
CA ALA A 211 -11.13 -1.37 15.29
C ALA A 211 -10.85 -0.98 13.80
N TYR A 212 -10.16 0.14 13.59
CA TYR A 212 -9.72 0.51 12.24
C TYR A 212 -8.66 -0.46 11.67
N MET A 213 -7.67 -0.85 12.49
CA MET A 213 -6.67 -1.84 12.08
C MET A 213 -7.32 -3.17 11.70
N GLU A 214 -8.28 -3.64 12.46
CA GLU A 214 -9.04 -4.86 12.19
C GLU A 214 -9.80 -4.76 10.86
N ALA A 215 -10.41 -3.60 10.57
CA ALA A 215 -11.08 -3.36 9.29
C ALA A 215 -10.11 -3.47 8.09
N ILE A 216 -8.90 -2.92 8.21
CA ILE A 216 -7.86 -3.07 7.17
C ILE A 216 -7.42 -4.53 7.04
N MET A 217 -7.15 -5.21 8.15
CA MET A 217 -6.69 -6.60 8.16
C MET A 217 -7.77 -7.58 7.67
N ALA A 218 -9.04 -7.22 7.75
CA ALA A 218 -10.16 -8.01 7.22
C ALA A 218 -10.29 -7.96 5.70
N LEU A 219 -9.68 -6.97 5.02
CA LEU A 219 -9.77 -6.80 3.57
C LEU A 219 -9.28 -8.04 2.80
N PRO A 220 -9.99 -8.49 1.76
CA PRO A 220 -9.51 -9.57 0.89
C PRO A 220 -8.12 -9.28 0.31
N ALA A 221 -7.86 -8.03 -0.13
CA ALA A 221 -6.56 -7.61 -0.63
C ALA A 221 -5.46 -7.72 0.42
N TRP A 222 -5.72 -7.36 1.69
CA TRP A 222 -4.76 -7.56 2.77
C TRP A 222 -4.40 -9.03 2.98
N LYS A 223 -5.40 -9.90 3.01
CA LYS A 223 -5.20 -11.35 3.19
C LYS A 223 -4.41 -11.96 2.04
N ALA A 224 -4.70 -11.55 0.80
CA ALA A 224 -3.96 -11.99 -0.38
C ALA A 224 -2.49 -11.53 -0.31
N TRP A 225 -2.22 -10.25 0.03
CA TRP A 225 -0.85 -9.76 0.22
C TRP A 225 -0.07 -10.58 1.25
N ILE A 226 -0.67 -10.89 2.40
CA ILE A 226 -0.01 -11.69 3.44
C ILE A 226 0.28 -13.12 2.95
N ALA A 227 -0.66 -13.75 2.25
CA ALA A 227 -0.46 -15.09 1.70
C ALA A 227 0.77 -15.12 0.76
N ASP A 228 0.84 -14.17 -0.17
CA ASP A 228 1.97 -14.03 -1.08
C ASP A 228 3.28 -13.71 -0.34
N ALA A 229 3.25 -12.76 0.60
CA ALA A 229 4.41 -12.38 1.39
C ALA A 229 5.01 -13.55 2.17
N ARG A 230 4.15 -14.46 2.67
CA ARG A 230 4.60 -15.67 3.37
C ARG A 230 5.15 -16.72 2.43
N ALA A 231 4.64 -16.82 1.21
CA ALA A 231 5.07 -17.78 0.20
C ALA A 231 6.39 -17.40 -0.49
N GLU A 232 6.80 -16.11 -0.44
CA GLU A 232 8.06 -15.66 -1.04
C GLU A 232 9.28 -16.40 -0.46
N PRO A 233 10.25 -16.86 -1.29
CA PRO A 233 11.42 -17.57 -0.80
C PRO A 233 12.48 -16.64 -0.16
N TRP A 234 12.46 -15.35 -0.48
CA TRP A 234 13.50 -14.40 -0.08
C TRP A 234 13.34 -13.94 1.37
N ARG A 235 14.47 -13.77 2.06
CA ARG A 235 14.56 -13.26 3.43
C ARG A 235 15.38 -11.96 3.48
N ILE A 236 15.14 -11.15 4.50
CA ILE A 236 15.98 -10.02 4.90
C ILE A 236 16.30 -10.22 6.37
N GLU A 237 17.44 -10.84 6.65
CA GLU A 237 17.83 -11.27 7.99
C GLU A 237 17.79 -10.13 9.02
N ARG A 238 18.26 -8.93 8.66
CA ARG A 238 18.22 -7.75 9.55
C ARG A 238 16.81 -7.34 9.97
N TYR A 239 15.77 -7.70 9.21
CA TYR A 239 14.36 -7.44 9.57
C TYR A 239 13.70 -8.61 10.28
N ASP A 240 14.21 -9.81 10.07
CA ASP A 240 13.72 -11.01 10.75
C ASP A 240 14.33 -11.13 12.15
N ALA A 241 15.45 -10.45 12.43
CA ALA A 241 16.15 -10.45 13.73
C ALA A 241 15.54 -9.50 14.79
N ILE A 242 14.60 -8.61 14.43
CA ILE A 242 13.98 -7.62 15.33
C ILE A 242 12.86 -8.23 16.17
#